data_eaf3023d1aeec2610ea1a393e878d877
#
_entry.id   eaf3023d1aeec2610ea1a393e878d877
#
_cell.length_a   1.000
_cell.length_b   1.000
_cell.length_c   1.000
_cell.angle_alpha   90.00
_cell.angle_beta   90.00
_cell.angle_gamma   90.00
#
_symmetry.space_group_name_H-M   'P 1'
#
loop_
_entity.id
_entity.type
_entity.pdbx_description
1 polymer ?
#
loop_
_entity_poly.entity_id
_entity_poly.type
_entity_poly.pdbx_seq_one_letter_code
_entity_poly.pdbx_strand_id
1 'polypeptide(L)'
;MTEGARLRLERQITLIGEEATERLIASTVLIAGIGGVGGHAADAIARMGVGRIILVDNDTVSLSNINRQMVATVDTVGRLKVEVMAERIRAINPDCRVVALPLFITKENAEAMISEFAPDAVVDCIDNVSAKIAMILACTEQKRYIFSSMGTGNKLNGGQLRVADIYSTSGCALARVMRKELKERGIKKLPVVYSEESRPAEGRRVPATIAYMPAIAGLLISEQVMKRIIK
;
A
#
# COMPACT_ATOMS: atom_id res chain seq x y z
N MET A 1 -8.50 -15.91 18.42
CA MET A 1 -7.36 -14.98 18.75
C MET A 1 -6.52 -15.62 19.86
N THR A 2 -5.15 -15.57 19.77
CA THR A 2 -4.24 -16.03 20.84
C THR A 2 -4.21 -15.02 22.00
N GLU A 3 -3.78 -15.45 23.21
CA GLU A 3 -3.63 -14.53 24.36
C GLU A 3 -2.61 -13.41 24.05
N GLY A 4 -1.49 -13.76 23.43
CA GLY A 4 -0.50 -12.77 23.00
C GLY A 4 -1.04 -11.78 21.99
N ALA A 5 -1.89 -12.19 21.03
CA ALA A 5 -2.56 -11.30 20.12
C ALA A 5 -3.56 -10.37 20.85
N ARG A 6 -4.31 -10.91 21.82
CA ARG A 6 -5.24 -10.13 22.65
C ARG A 6 -4.53 -9.01 23.39
N LEU A 7 -3.40 -9.28 24.01
CA LEU A 7 -2.59 -8.27 24.73
C LEU A 7 -2.04 -7.20 23.76
N ARG A 8 -1.50 -7.63 22.60
CA ARG A 8 -0.99 -6.67 21.60
C ARG A 8 -2.08 -5.75 21.05
N LEU A 9 -3.32 -6.24 20.93
CA LEU A 9 -4.46 -5.54 20.30
C LEU A 9 -5.45 -4.97 21.33
N GLU A 10 -5.16 -4.99 22.63
CA GLU A 10 -6.07 -4.60 23.70
C GLU A 10 -6.68 -3.20 23.49
N ARG A 11 -5.86 -2.21 23.15
CA ARG A 11 -6.33 -0.84 22.89
C ARG A 11 -7.20 -0.75 21.64
N GLN A 12 -6.90 -1.55 20.61
CA GLN A 12 -7.71 -1.64 19.41
C GLN A 12 -9.05 -2.31 19.69
N ILE A 13 -9.06 -3.40 20.44
CA ILE A 13 -10.28 -4.10 20.87
C ILE A 13 -11.19 -3.15 21.64
N THR A 14 -10.62 -2.35 22.53
CA THR A 14 -11.38 -1.32 23.29
C THR A 14 -12.03 -0.28 22.35
N LEU A 15 -11.37 0.06 21.24
CA LEU A 15 -11.83 1.11 20.31
C LEU A 15 -12.87 0.61 19.31
N ILE A 16 -12.63 -0.56 18.68
CA ILE A 16 -13.44 -1.06 17.57
C ILE A 16 -14.22 -2.34 17.89
N GLY A 17 -14.02 -2.92 19.07
CA GLY A 17 -14.63 -4.18 19.50
C GLY A 17 -13.85 -5.43 19.08
N GLU A 18 -14.20 -6.54 19.74
CA GLU A 18 -13.55 -7.84 19.52
C GLU A 18 -13.88 -8.40 18.13
N GLU A 19 -15.15 -8.37 17.73
CA GLU A 19 -15.61 -8.89 16.43
C GLU A 19 -14.91 -8.22 15.24
N ALA A 20 -14.79 -6.89 15.25
CA ALA A 20 -14.08 -6.16 14.20
C ALA A 20 -12.58 -6.50 14.19
N THR A 21 -11.98 -6.70 15.35
CA THR A 21 -10.57 -7.12 15.47
C THR A 21 -10.38 -8.54 14.93
N GLU A 22 -11.30 -9.47 15.20
CA GLU A 22 -11.24 -10.83 14.67
C GLU A 22 -11.40 -10.88 13.15
N ARG A 23 -12.21 -10.00 12.55
CA ARG A 23 -12.27 -9.84 11.09
C ARG A 23 -10.92 -9.44 10.50
N LEU A 24 -10.19 -8.52 11.15
CA LEU A 24 -8.82 -8.15 10.73
C LEU A 24 -7.87 -9.35 10.83
N ILE A 25 -7.91 -10.09 11.92
CA ILE A 25 -7.08 -11.29 12.13
C ILE A 25 -7.38 -12.37 11.08
N ALA A 26 -8.63 -12.52 10.66
CA ALA A 26 -9.02 -13.48 9.63
C ALA A 26 -8.69 -13.02 8.20
N SER A 27 -8.36 -11.74 8.00
CA SER A 27 -8.23 -11.16 6.67
C SER A 27 -6.86 -11.39 6.02
N THR A 28 -6.88 -11.30 4.68
CA THR A 28 -5.71 -11.35 3.80
C THR A 28 -5.58 -10.00 3.07
N VAL A 29 -4.42 -9.36 3.18
CA VAL A 29 -4.11 -8.12 2.47
C VAL A 29 -2.90 -8.29 1.57
N LEU A 30 -3.02 -7.93 0.29
CA LEU A 30 -1.91 -7.88 -0.66
C LEU A 30 -1.42 -6.44 -0.79
N ILE A 31 -0.12 -6.23 -0.65
CA ILE A 31 0.53 -4.91 -0.75
C ILE A 31 1.52 -4.96 -1.91
N ALA A 32 1.22 -4.22 -2.97
CA ALA A 32 2.02 -4.10 -4.17
C ALA A 32 2.81 -2.78 -4.15
N GLY A 33 4.15 -2.90 -4.15
CA GLY A 33 5.09 -1.81 -3.97
C GLY A 33 5.43 -1.54 -2.50
N ILE A 34 6.65 -1.89 -2.08
CA ILE A 34 7.16 -1.73 -0.70
C ILE A 34 8.13 -0.53 -0.62
N GLY A 35 7.73 0.54 -1.27
CA GLY A 35 8.45 1.82 -1.22
C GLY A 35 8.04 2.69 -0.04
N GLY A 36 8.12 4.02 -0.22
CA GLY A 36 7.81 4.99 0.84
C GLY A 36 6.36 4.92 1.33
N VAL A 37 5.39 4.68 0.45
CA VAL A 37 3.96 4.56 0.83
C VAL A 37 3.66 3.16 1.34
N GLY A 38 3.99 2.13 0.53
CA GLY A 38 3.63 0.75 0.84
C GLY A 38 4.32 0.20 2.08
N GLY A 39 5.55 0.61 2.37
CA GLY A 39 6.24 0.23 3.59
C GLY A 39 5.54 0.71 4.86
N HIS A 40 5.07 1.97 4.88
CA HIS A 40 4.30 2.50 6.01
C HIS A 40 2.90 1.89 6.10
N ALA A 41 2.26 1.62 4.96
CA ALA A 41 0.99 0.91 4.95
C ALA A 41 1.13 -0.51 5.51
N ALA A 42 2.17 -1.25 5.11
CA ALA A 42 2.45 -2.61 5.58
C ALA A 42 2.68 -2.68 7.09
N ASP A 43 3.48 -1.74 7.64
CA ASP A 43 3.72 -1.64 9.08
C ASP A 43 2.40 -1.39 9.86
N ALA A 44 1.61 -0.43 9.41
CA ALA A 44 0.33 -0.12 10.06
C ALA A 44 -0.66 -1.29 9.97
N ILE A 45 -0.79 -1.94 8.81
CA ILE A 45 -1.65 -3.11 8.60
C ILE A 45 -1.23 -4.30 9.48
N ALA A 46 0.08 -4.53 9.63
CA ALA A 46 0.60 -5.56 10.54
C ALA A 46 0.25 -5.26 12.01
N ARG A 47 0.35 -3.98 12.44
CA ARG A 47 -0.02 -3.53 13.80
C ARG A 47 -1.51 -3.63 14.09
N MET A 48 -2.36 -3.56 13.06
CA MET A 48 -3.81 -3.79 13.21
C MET A 48 -4.18 -5.27 13.34
N GLY A 49 -3.20 -6.18 13.29
CA GLY A 49 -3.42 -7.60 13.54
C GLY A 49 -3.89 -8.39 12.31
N VAL A 50 -3.73 -7.87 11.09
CA VAL A 50 -4.06 -8.63 9.87
C VAL A 50 -3.32 -9.96 9.85
N GLY A 51 -4.07 -11.06 9.63
CA GLY A 51 -3.53 -12.41 9.81
C GLY A 51 -2.72 -12.94 8.63
N ARG A 52 -2.91 -12.39 7.42
CA ARG A 52 -2.10 -12.75 6.25
C ARG A 52 -1.75 -11.52 5.43
N ILE A 53 -0.46 -11.31 5.16
CA ILE A 53 0.04 -10.20 4.34
C ILE A 53 0.90 -10.75 3.21
N ILE A 54 0.57 -10.39 1.98
CA ILE A 54 1.35 -10.68 0.78
C ILE A 54 2.07 -9.40 0.36
N LEU A 55 3.39 -9.43 0.28
CA LEU A 55 4.25 -8.32 -0.12
C LEU A 55 4.79 -8.57 -1.51
N VAL A 56 4.60 -7.62 -2.43
CA VAL A 56 5.09 -7.73 -3.82
C VAL A 56 5.93 -6.51 -4.16
N ASP A 57 7.21 -6.71 -4.42
CA ASP A 57 8.17 -5.68 -4.88
C ASP A 57 9.42 -6.37 -5.38
N ASN A 58 9.97 -5.97 -6.51
CA ASN A 58 11.17 -6.57 -7.08
C ASN A 58 12.47 -5.83 -6.73
N ASP A 59 12.38 -4.69 -6.04
CA ASP A 59 13.53 -3.85 -5.77
C ASP A 59 14.33 -4.31 -4.55
N THR A 60 15.59 -3.90 -4.54
CA THR A 60 16.46 -3.90 -3.36
C THR A 60 16.46 -2.53 -2.70
N VAL A 61 16.84 -2.49 -1.42
CA VAL A 61 17.04 -1.25 -0.67
C VAL A 61 18.28 -0.52 -1.20
N SER A 62 18.16 0.78 -1.47
CA SER A 62 19.28 1.66 -1.83
C SER A 62 19.48 2.78 -0.82
N LEU A 63 20.68 3.36 -0.77
CA LEU A 63 21.00 4.50 0.12
C LEU A 63 20.03 5.68 -0.08
N SER A 64 19.61 5.94 -1.33
CA SER A 64 18.67 7.01 -1.64
C SER A 64 17.25 6.78 -1.12
N ASN A 65 16.95 5.60 -0.61
CA ASN A 65 15.65 5.26 -0.02
C ASN A 65 15.54 5.64 1.47
N ILE A 66 16.68 5.78 2.16
CA ILE A 66 16.75 5.97 3.62
C ILE A 66 15.94 7.18 4.09
N ASN A 67 15.89 8.22 3.28
CA ASN A 67 15.18 9.44 3.65
C ASN A 67 13.65 9.29 3.79
N ARG A 68 13.05 8.15 3.28
CA ARG A 68 11.59 8.03 3.23
C ARG A 68 11.00 6.62 3.26
N GLN A 69 11.80 5.59 3.09
CA GLN A 69 11.30 4.20 3.06
C GLN A 69 11.59 3.50 4.38
N MET A 70 10.57 2.93 4.99
CA MET A 70 10.65 2.27 6.29
C MET A 70 11.61 1.08 6.30
N VAL A 71 11.74 0.38 5.16
CA VAL A 71 12.65 -0.76 5.00
C VAL A 71 14.12 -0.35 4.89
N ALA A 72 14.39 0.94 4.64
CA ALA A 72 15.71 1.41 4.31
C ALA A 72 16.45 1.97 5.54
N THR A 73 17.46 1.26 5.97
CA THR A 73 18.47 1.66 6.93
C THR A 73 19.85 1.40 6.32
N VAL A 74 20.92 1.88 6.95
CA VAL A 74 22.29 1.60 6.49
C VAL A 74 22.53 0.09 6.40
N ASP A 75 22.04 -0.69 7.37
CA ASP A 75 22.27 -2.13 7.48
C ASP A 75 21.42 -2.97 6.49
N THR A 76 20.38 -2.37 5.89
CA THR A 76 19.50 -3.09 4.96
C THR A 76 19.79 -2.81 3.49
N VAL A 77 20.73 -1.90 3.17
CA VAL A 77 21.12 -1.59 1.79
C VAL A 77 21.56 -2.87 1.06
N GLY A 78 21.05 -3.07 -0.15
CA GLY A 78 21.30 -4.24 -1.00
C GLY A 78 20.36 -5.42 -0.76
N ARG A 79 19.60 -5.44 0.33
CA ARG A 79 18.61 -6.50 0.61
C ARG A 79 17.31 -6.28 -0.14
N LEU A 80 16.59 -7.34 -0.45
CA LEU A 80 15.24 -7.25 -1.06
C LEU A 80 14.26 -6.55 -0.11
N LYS A 81 13.52 -5.55 -0.63
CA LYS A 81 12.56 -4.78 0.18
C LYS A 81 11.48 -5.65 0.82
N VAL A 82 10.98 -6.64 0.07
CA VAL A 82 9.95 -7.56 0.57
C VAL A 82 10.44 -8.44 1.72
N GLU A 83 11.71 -8.85 1.72
CA GLU A 83 12.30 -9.64 2.80
C GLU A 83 12.48 -8.81 4.07
N VAL A 84 13.06 -7.61 3.94
CA VAL A 84 13.22 -6.69 5.08
C VAL A 84 11.88 -6.36 5.71
N MET A 85 10.85 -6.09 4.90
CA MET A 85 9.51 -5.81 5.42
C MET A 85 8.88 -7.05 6.05
N ALA A 86 9.10 -8.24 5.50
CA ALA A 86 8.57 -9.49 6.07
C ALA A 86 9.17 -9.78 7.45
N GLU A 87 10.48 -9.57 7.64
CA GLU A 87 11.13 -9.67 8.95
C GLU A 87 10.52 -8.69 9.95
N ARG A 88 10.32 -7.44 9.53
CA ARG A 88 9.71 -6.41 10.35
C ARG A 88 8.26 -6.76 10.76
N ILE A 89 7.46 -7.26 9.82
CA ILE A 89 6.08 -7.68 10.11
C ILE A 89 6.05 -8.82 11.12
N ARG A 90 6.92 -9.84 10.96
CA ARG A 90 7.01 -10.95 11.93
C ARG A 90 7.42 -10.49 13.32
N ALA A 91 8.28 -9.47 13.43
CA ALA A 91 8.66 -8.89 14.71
C ALA A 91 7.51 -8.09 15.36
N ILE A 92 6.59 -7.50 14.58
CA ILE A 92 5.42 -6.77 15.06
C ILE A 92 4.26 -7.72 15.39
N ASN A 93 3.95 -8.62 14.46
CA ASN A 93 2.83 -9.55 14.53
C ASN A 93 3.30 -10.98 14.22
N PRO A 94 3.81 -11.71 15.20
CA PRO A 94 4.34 -13.07 15.00
C PRO A 94 3.27 -14.08 14.56
N ASP A 95 1.98 -13.77 14.77
CA ASP A 95 0.87 -14.61 14.31
C ASP A 95 0.52 -14.37 12.81
N CYS A 96 1.09 -13.34 12.19
CA CYS A 96 0.84 -13.02 10.79
C CYS A 96 1.56 -13.96 9.82
N ARG A 97 0.83 -14.56 8.90
CA ARG A 97 1.40 -15.29 7.76
C ARG A 97 1.89 -14.32 6.68
N VAL A 98 3.19 -14.10 6.59
CA VAL A 98 3.78 -13.19 5.60
C VAL A 98 4.33 -13.98 4.42
N VAL A 99 3.89 -13.60 3.22
CA VAL A 99 4.41 -14.08 1.92
C VAL A 99 5.18 -12.94 1.26
N ALA A 100 6.46 -13.13 0.98
CA ALA A 100 7.32 -12.16 0.31
C ALA A 100 7.56 -12.62 -1.13
N LEU A 101 7.14 -11.81 -2.10
CA LEU A 101 7.26 -12.08 -3.53
C LEU A 101 8.17 -11.03 -4.18
N PRO A 102 9.43 -11.35 -4.45
CA PRO A 102 10.37 -10.45 -5.13
C PRO A 102 10.11 -10.45 -6.64
N LEU A 103 8.94 -9.94 -7.05
CA LEU A 103 8.46 -10.00 -8.42
C LEU A 103 8.13 -8.61 -8.97
N PHE A 104 8.52 -8.37 -10.24
CA PHE A 104 7.96 -7.26 -11.01
C PHE A 104 6.55 -7.63 -11.47
N ILE A 105 5.59 -6.71 -11.28
CA ILE A 105 4.19 -6.97 -11.60
C ILE A 105 3.94 -6.81 -13.10
N THR A 106 3.44 -7.88 -13.73
CA THR A 106 2.95 -7.94 -15.10
C THR A 106 1.45 -8.24 -15.10
N LYS A 107 0.82 -8.21 -16.28
CA LYS A 107 -0.60 -8.57 -16.40
C LYS A 107 -0.83 -10.02 -15.94
N GLU A 108 -0.03 -10.94 -16.44
CA GLU A 108 -0.18 -12.38 -16.21
C GLU A 108 -0.03 -12.75 -14.74
N ASN A 109 1.00 -12.22 -14.07
CA ASN A 109 1.23 -12.55 -12.66
C ASN A 109 0.28 -11.79 -11.71
N ALA A 110 -0.22 -10.59 -12.09
CA ALA A 110 -1.24 -9.89 -11.33
C ALA A 110 -2.54 -10.70 -11.26
N GLU A 111 -3.04 -11.20 -12.40
CA GLU A 111 -4.22 -12.06 -12.47
C GLU A 111 -4.06 -13.33 -11.63
N ALA A 112 -2.90 -14.00 -11.77
CA ALA A 112 -2.58 -15.22 -11.02
C ALA A 112 -2.53 -14.96 -9.50
N MET A 113 -1.85 -13.90 -9.05
CA MET A 113 -1.75 -13.56 -7.63
C MET A 113 -3.12 -13.25 -7.01
N ILE A 114 -3.97 -12.48 -7.70
CA ILE A 114 -5.30 -12.15 -7.19
C ILE A 114 -6.18 -13.41 -7.09
N SER A 115 -6.05 -14.35 -8.04
CA SER A 115 -6.74 -15.62 -8.00
C SER A 115 -6.23 -16.54 -6.88
N GLU A 116 -4.90 -16.70 -6.76
CA GLU A 116 -4.27 -17.58 -5.78
C GLU A 116 -4.49 -17.13 -4.33
N PHE A 117 -4.23 -15.87 -4.06
CA PHE A 117 -4.27 -15.35 -2.69
C PHE A 117 -5.66 -14.88 -2.27
N ALA A 118 -6.55 -14.61 -3.22
CA ALA A 118 -7.92 -14.15 -3.00
C ALA A 118 -8.05 -13.05 -1.93
N PRO A 119 -7.22 -11.96 -1.97
CA PRO A 119 -7.13 -11.00 -0.89
C PRO A 119 -8.46 -10.28 -0.64
N ASP A 120 -8.75 -9.96 0.63
CA ASP A 120 -9.89 -9.14 1.04
C ASP A 120 -9.70 -7.68 0.65
N ALA A 121 -8.43 -7.23 0.63
CA ALA A 121 -8.06 -5.91 0.15
C ALA A 121 -6.68 -5.93 -0.53
N VAL A 122 -6.54 -5.11 -1.57
CA VAL A 122 -5.26 -4.86 -2.26
C VAL A 122 -4.86 -3.40 -2.06
N VAL A 123 -3.62 -3.20 -1.64
CA VAL A 123 -2.96 -1.90 -1.50
C VAL A 123 -2.01 -1.72 -2.68
N ASP A 124 -2.34 -0.82 -3.58
CA ASP A 124 -1.52 -0.50 -4.74
C ASP A 124 -0.68 0.76 -4.48
N CYS A 125 0.60 0.54 -4.19
CA CYS A 125 1.62 1.58 -4.02
C CYS A 125 2.70 1.53 -5.12
N ILE A 126 2.37 0.95 -6.27
CA ILE A 126 3.25 0.82 -7.43
C ILE A 126 3.44 2.20 -8.07
N ASP A 127 4.63 2.54 -8.50
CA ASP A 127 4.95 3.78 -9.23
C ASP A 127 4.98 3.58 -10.75
N ASN A 128 5.18 2.37 -11.23
CA ASN A 128 5.12 2.01 -12.65
C ASN A 128 3.66 1.97 -13.13
N VAL A 129 3.32 2.78 -14.15
CA VAL A 129 1.95 2.92 -14.66
C VAL A 129 1.38 1.62 -15.22
N SER A 130 2.16 0.86 -15.99
CA SER A 130 1.68 -0.39 -16.60
C SER A 130 1.41 -1.48 -15.56
N ALA A 131 2.30 -1.65 -14.60
CA ALA A 131 2.12 -2.59 -13.49
C ALA A 131 0.92 -2.19 -12.60
N LYS A 132 0.76 -0.89 -12.31
CA LYS A 132 -0.40 -0.36 -11.59
C LYS A 132 -1.72 -0.68 -12.31
N ILE A 133 -1.78 -0.46 -13.64
CA ILE A 133 -2.95 -0.78 -14.45
C ILE A 133 -3.24 -2.28 -14.42
N ALA A 134 -2.23 -3.12 -14.57
CA ALA A 134 -2.38 -4.58 -14.53
C ALA A 134 -3.03 -5.04 -13.21
N MET A 135 -2.55 -4.54 -12.07
CA MET A 135 -3.11 -4.85 -10.76
C MET A 135 -4.57 -4.37 -10.61
N ILE A 136 -4.88 -3.15 -11.08
CA ILE A 136 -6.24 -2.59 -11.02
C ILE A 136 -7.21 -3.42 -11.87
N LEU A 137 -6.80 -3.82 -13.08
CA LEU A 137 -7.62 -4.65 -13.96
C LEU A 137 -7.88 -6.03 -13.34
N ALA A 138 -6.83 -6.72 -12.88
CA ALA A 138 -6.96 -8.02 -12.21
C ALA A 138 -7.93 -7.97 -11.01
N CYS A 139 -7.82 -6.93 -10.17
CA CYS A 139 -8.74 -6.73 -9.06
C CYS A 139 -10.18 -6.46 -9.51
N THR A 140 -10.37 -5.67 -10.57
CA THR A 140 -11.70 -5.32 -11.09
C THR A 140 -12.40 -6.55 -11.68
N GLU A 141 -11.69 -7.32 -12.50
CA GLU A 141 -12.21 -8.55 -13.13
C GLU A 141 -12.61 -9.60 -12.09
N GLN A 142 -11.81 -9.75 -11.04
CA GLN A 142 -12.05 -10.71 -9.95
C GLN A 142 -12.85 -10.12 -8.78
N LYS A 143 -13.40 -8.91 -8.93
CA LYS A 143 -14.23 -8.22 -7.93
C LYS A 143 -13.55 -8.08 -6.55
N ARG A 144 -12.23 -7.86 -6.54
CA ARG A 144 -11.46 -7.60 -5.33
C ARG A 144 -11.36 -6.11 -5.03
N TYR A 145 -11.40 -5.77 -3.75
CA TYR A 145 -11.24 -4.39 -3.33
C TYR A 145 -9.78 -3.95 -3.53
N ILE A 146 -9.58 -2.85 -4.21
CA ILE A 146 -8.26 -2.24 -4.39
C ILE A 146 -8.30 -0.76 -4.00
N PHE A 147 -7.26 -0.32 -3.31
CA PHE A 147 -7.03 1.09 -2.96
C PHE A 147 -5.64 1.50 -3.46
N SER A 148 -5.58 2.57 -4.25
CA SER A 148 -4.33 2.98 -4.91
C SER A 148 -3.76 4.27 -4.34
N SER A 149 -2.43 4.32 -4.18
CA SER A 149 -1.71 5.57 -3.97
C SER A 149 -1.42 6.28 -5.28
N MET A 150 -1.71 7.57 -5.34
CA MET A 150 -1.20 8.42 -6.40
C MET A 150 0.17 9.01 -5.99
N GLY A 151 0.73 9.90 -6.81
CA GLY A 151 2.08 10.43 -6.58
C GLY A 151 2.18 11.28 -5.30
N THR A 152 3.14 10.97 -4.44
CA THR A 152 3.49 11.72 -3.22
C THR A 152 4.74 12.59 -3.38
N GLY A 153 5.41 12.51 -4.52
CA GLY A 153 6.58 13.34 -4.84
C GLY A 153 6.23 14.79 -5.16
N ASN A 154 7.21 15.70 -4.96
CA ASN A 154 7.09 17.15 -5.14
C ASN A 154 5.97 17.78 -4.31
N LYS A 155 5.79 17.32 -3.07
CA LYS A 155 4.76 17.74 -2.14
C LYS A 155 5.35 17.95 -0.75
N LEU A 156 4.85 18.95 -0.01
CA LEU A 156 5.28 19.29 1.34
C LEU A 156 4.13 19.38 2.34
N ASN A 157 2.90 19.60 1.88
CA ASN A 157 1.79 19.76 2.79
C ASN A 157 1.04 18.43 2.98
N GLY A 158 1.36 17.71 4.07
CA GLY A 158 0.70 16.46 4.42
C GLY A 158 -0.81 16.62 4.69
N GLY A 159 -1.24 17.79 5.14
CA GLY A 159 -2.67 18.10 5.35
C GLY A 159 -3.49 18.23 4.07
N GLN A 160 -2.85 18.25 2.90
CA GLN A 160 -3.53 18.21 1.61
C GLN A 160 -3.65 16.80 1.01
N LEU A 161 -3.16 15.77 1.70
CA LEU A 161 -3.44 14.39 1.31
C LEU A 161 -4.91 14.06 1.58
N ARG A 162 -5.59 13.49 0.58
CA ARG A 162 -7.02 13.19 0.61
C ARG A 162 -7.32 11.81 0.03
N VAL A 163 -8.41 11.24 0.50
CA VAL A 163 -9.04 10.06 -0.08
C VAL A 163 -10.18 10.50 -1.00
N ALA A 164 -10.17 10.05 -2.25
CA ALA A 164 -11.20 10.36 -3.23
C ALA A 164 -11.34 9.25 -4.28
N ASP A 165 -12.34 9.36 -5.15
CA ASP A 165 -12.34 8.61 -6.40
C ASP A 165 -11.32 9.19 -7.36
N ILE A 166 -10.68 8.35 -8.19
CA ILE A 166 -9.66 8.77 -9.16
C ILE A 166 -10.18 9.89 -10.09
N TYR A 167 -11.45 9.84 -10.46
CA TYR A 167 -12.05 10.84 -11.37
C TYR A 167 -12.36 12.18 -10.71
N SER A 168 -12.33 12.23 -9.37
CA SER A 168 -12.46 13.47 -8.58
C SER A 168 -11.11 14.10 -8.20
N THR A 169 -9.99 13.56 -8.71
CA THR A 169 -8.66 14.06 -8.36
C THR A 169 -8.22 15.23 -9.22
N SER A 170 -7.38 16.13 -8.67
CA SER A 170 -6.74 17.26 -9.34
C SER A 170 -5.27 17.39 -8.92
N GLY A 171 -4.49 18.25 -9.56
CA GLY A 171 -3.13 18.62 -9.14
C GLY A 171 -2.04 17.53 -9.20
N CYS A 172 -2.36 16.29 -9.44
CA CYS A 172 -1.42 15.17 -9.45
C CYS A 172 -1.17 14.65 -10.87
N ALA A 173 0.09 14.65 -11.32
CA ALA A 173 0.47 14.20 -12.67
C ALA A 173 0.18 12.71 -12.88
N LEU A 174 0.51 11.84 -11.91
CA LEU A 174 0.21 10.42 -11.99
C LEU A 174 -1.30 10.17 -12.06
N ALA A 175 -2.10 10.84 -11.22
CA ALA A 175 -3.55 10.71 -11.25
C ALA A 175 -4.15 11.13 -12.60
N ARG A 176 -3.59 12.14 -13.25
CA ARG A 176 -4.01 12.55 -14.59
C ARG A 176 -3.78 11.46 -15.64
N VAL A 177 -2.62 10.81 -15.61
CA VAL A 177 -2.32 9.67 -16.49
C VAL A 177 -3.26 8.51 -16.19
N MET A 178 -3.41 8.15 -14.93
CA MET A 178 -4.28 7.03 -14.51
C MET A 178 -5.74 7.24 -14.90
N ARG A 179 -6.29 8.46 -14.75
CA ARG A 179 -7.66 8.77 -15.21
C ARG A 179 -7.87 8.48 -16.69
N LYS A 180 -6.91 8.88 -17.54
CA LYS A 180 -6.98 8.61 -18.99
C LYS A 180 -6.96 7.12 -19.25
N GLU A 181 -5.95 6.44 -18.78
CA GLU A 181 -5.72 5.00 -19.01
C GLU A 181 -6.89 4.13 -18.49
N LEU A 182 -7.40 4.44 -17.32
CA LEU A 182 -8.50 3.69 -16.71
C LEU A 182 -9.85 3.95 -17.43
N LYS A 183 -10.08 5.18 -17.90
CA LYS A 183 -11.28 5.52 -18.67
C LYS A 183 -11.32 4.74 -20.00
N GLU A 184 -10.20 4.66 -20.71
CA GLU A 184 -10.08 3.91 -21.95
C GLU A 184 -10.33 2.40 -21.78
N ARG A 185 -10.10 1.88 -20.55
CA ARG A 185 -10.33 0.46 -20.17
C ARG A 185 -11.68 0.22 -19.49
N GLY A 186 -12.55 1.21 -19.46
CA GLY A 186 -13.90 1.08 -18.90
C GLY A 186 -13.98 1.00 -17.36
N ILE A 187 -12.89 1.32 -16.65
CA ILE A 187 -12.90 1.37 -15.18
C ILE A 187 -13.66 2.61 -14.73
N LYS A 188 -14.76 2.40 -14.03
CA LYS A 188 -15.69 3.49 -13.64
C LYS A 188 -15.35 4.14 -12.31
N LYS A 189 -14.59 3.45 -11.45
CA LYS A 189 -14.30 3.90 -10.09
C LYS A 189 -13.00 3.28 -9.58
N LEU A 190 -12.19 4.09 -8.90
CA LEU A 190 -11.02 3.62 -8.16
C LEU A 190 -10.80 4.53 -6.95
N PRO A 191 -10.89 4.02 -5.71
CA PRO A 191 -10.56 4.81 -4.54
C PRO A 191 -9.04 5.02 -4.47
N VAL A 192 -8.62 6.25 -4.22
CA VAL A 192 -7.21 6.63 -4.21
C VAL A 192 -6.88 7.58 -3.06
N VAL A 193 -5.60 7.54 -2.61
CA VAL A 193 -5.00 8.64 -1.87
C VAL A 193 -4.21 9.52 -2.84
N TYR A 194 -4.40 10.82 -2.76
CA TYR A 194 -3.70 11.81 -3.59
C TYR A 194 -3.55 13.13 -2.85
N SER A 195 -2.80 14.06 -3.40
CA SER A 195 -2.73 15.44 -2.91
C SER A 195 -2.95 16.41 -4.07
N GLU A 196 -3.70 17.48 -3.81
CA GLU A 196 -3.95 18.56 -4.76
C GLU A 196 -2.75 19.50 -4.91
N GLU A 197 -1.79 19.42 -4.01
CA GLU A 197 -0.60 20.24 -4.05
C GLU A 197 0.13 20.03 -5.39
N SER A 198 0.30 21.10 -6.16
CA SER A 198 1.03 21.10 -7.42
C SER A 198 2.29 21.96 -7.25
N ARG A 199 3.44 21.30 -7.30
CA ARG A 199 4.74 21.98 -7.36
C ARG A 199 5.46 21.61 -8.65
N PRO A 200 6.05 22.57 -9.36
CA PRO A 200 6.87 22.28 -10.53
C PRO A 200 8.03 21.36 -10.18
N ALA A 201 8.35 20.43 -11.07
CA ALA A 201 9.49 19.53 -10.90
C ALA A 201 10.86 20.22 -11.07
N GLU A 202 10.91 21.51 -11.33
CA GLU A 202 12.13 22.33 -11.53
C GLU A 202 13.17 21.65 -12.44
N GLY A 203 12.71 21.03 -13.55
CA GLY A 203 13.60 20.36 -14.51
C GLY A 203 14.18 19.03 -14.06
N ARG A 204 13.81 18.50 -12.88
CA ARG A 204 14.29 17.21 -12.36
C ARG A 204 13.53 16.05 -12.97
N ARG A 205 14.25 15.03 -13.43
CA ARG A 205 13.65 13.79 -13.94
C ARG A 205 13.04 12.93 -12.83
N VAL A 206 13.61 12.97 -11.63
CA VAL A 206 13.13 12.19 -10.46
C VAL A 206 12.39 13.12 -9.51
N PRO A 207 11.15 12.79 -9.11
CA PRO A 207 10.40 13.59 -8.15
C PRO A 207 11.16 13.72 -6.82
N ALA A 208 11.26 14.95 -6.30
CA ALA A 208 11.78 15.19 -4.96
C ALA A 208 10.78 14.70 -3.92
N THR A 209 11.26 14.28 -2.76
CA THR A 209 10.38 13.77 -1.70
C THR A 209 10.99 14.00 -0.32
N ILE A 210 10.11 14.01 0.69
CA ILE A 210 10.47 14.15 2.10
C ILE A 210 9.78 13.03 2.91
N ALA A 211 10.37 12.65 4.04
CA ALA A 211 10.02 11.45 4.81
C ALA A 211 8.51 11.29 5.11
N TYR A 212 7.87 12.34 5.61
CA TYR A 212 6.50 12.26 6.11
C TYR A 212 5.43 12.15 5.01
N MET A 213 5.66 12.69 3.81
CA MET A 213 4.63 12.68 2.76
C MET A 213 4.16 11.26 2.35
N PRO A 214 5.08 10.35 1.96
CA PRO A 214 4.66 8.98 1.69
C PRO A 214 4.18 8.24 2.93
N ALA A 215 4.69 8.57 4.12
CA ALA A 215 4.25 7.96 5.37
C ALA A 215 2.77 8.26 5.66
N ILE A 216 2.36 9.53 5.56
CA ILE A 216 0.95 9.93 5.76
C ILE A 216 0.05 9.25 4.72
N ALA A 217 0.47 9.19 3.45
CA ALA A 217 -0.27 8.49 2.41
C ALA A 217 -0.46 7.00 2.74
N GLY A 218 0.59 6.33 3.22
CA GLY A 218 0.52 4.92 3.65
C GLY A 218 -0.43 4.70 4.83
N LEU A 219 -0.45 5.61 5.81
CA LEU A 219 -1.36 5.54 6.94
C LEU A 219 -2.82 5.78 6.52
N LEU A 220 -3.09 6.73 5.62
CA LEU A 220 -4.43 6.95 5.06
C LEU A 220 -4.94 5.72 4.28
N ILE A 221 -4.06 5.03 3.56
CA ILE A 221 -4.43 3.78 2.88
C ILE A 221 -4.77 2.70 3.90
N SER A 222 -3.96 2.53 4.94
CA SER A 222 -4.22 1.52 5.97
C SER A 222 -5.54 1.76 6.70
N GLU A 223 -5.94 3.01 6.93
CA GLU A 223 -7.26 3.38 7.43
C GLU A 223 -8.39 2.89 6.51
N GLN A 224 -8.26 3.07 5.19
CA GLN A 224 -9.27 2.62 4.24
C GLN A 224 -9.36 1.09 4.15
N VAL A 225 -8.23 0.40 4.23
CA VAL A 225 -8.19 -1.07 4.31
C VAL A 225 -8.92 -1.56 5.55
N MET A 226 -8.61 -0.99 6.73
CA MET A 226 -9.30 -1.30 7.97
C MET A 226 -10.81 -1.08 7.83
N LYS A 227 -11.24 0.09 7.38
CA LYS A 227 -12.67 0.43 7.19
C LYS A 227 -13.38 -0.53 6.22
N ARG A 228 -12.64 -1.07 5.25
CA ARG A 228 -13.18 -2.06 4.31
C ARG A 228 -13.41 -3.42 4.94
N ILE A 229 -12.46 -3.87 5.77
CA ILE A 229 -12.47 -5.21 6.38
C ILE A 229 -13.47 -5.31 7.54
N ILE A 230 -13.57 -4.26 8.36
CA ILE A 230 -14.43 -4.30 9.56
C ILE A 230 -15.91 -4.03 9.29
N LYS A 231 -16.28 -3.64 8.07
CA LYS A 231 -17.68 -3.52 7.64
C LYS A 231 -18.32 -4.90 7.41
#